data_c6a1ce96a532a0ece97c956b1cea49d0
#
_entry.id   c6a1ce96a532a0ece97c956b1cea49d0
#
_cell.length_a   1.000
_cell.length_b   1.000
_cell.length_c   1.000
_cell.angle_alpha   90.00
_cell.angle_beta   90.00
_cell.angle_gamma   90.00
#
_symmetry.space_group_name_H-M   'P 1'
#
loop_
_entity.id
_entity.type
_entity.pdbx_description
1 polymer ?
#
loop_
_entity_poly.entity_id
_entity_poly.type
_entity_poly.pdbx_seq_one_letter_code
_entity_poly.pdbx_strand_id
1 'polypeptide(L)'
;MISDRSGQRFPYQEMVQEWNGSWVHTSEFEAKQPQLEPKPTTADPQGLRYAHPDRIEPPVIVVLTLNPFSTTKYAGSTYINVYSEDHGRSTGNIVRFRGPPQVNIVGTPSREDSFDLVPSFDGVTDISNANGFTITVGKIDSSGIVSDTLNYFYFLSTSTATTGNIAGGGAQCSAGPVTLQA
;
A
#
# COMPACT_ATOMS: atom_id res chain seq x y z
N MET A 1 21.13 -34.77 -39.84
CA MET A 1 20.28 -33.54 -39.78
C MET A 1 20.69 -32.61 -40.91
N ILE A 2 19.85 -31.70 -41.33
CA ILE A 2 20.20 -30.70 -42.36
C ILE A 2 20.60 -29.42 -41.64
N SER A 3 21.74 -28.81 -42.03
CA SER A 3 22.15 -27.53 -41.51
C SER A 3 21.24 -26.42 -42.06
N ASP A 4 20.77 -25.54 -41.18
CA ASP A 4 19.92 -24.40 -41.56
C ASP A 4 20.71 -23.32 -42.32
N ARG A 5 22.04 -23.37 -42.27
CA ARG A 5 22.91 -22.39 -42.95
C ARG A 5 23.30 -22.85 -44.39
N SER A 6 23.81 -24.07 -44.54
CA SER A 6 24.29 -24.57 -45.84
C SER A 6 23.29 -25.45 -46.56
N GLY A 7 22.24 -25.95 -45.87
CA GLY A 7 21.31 -26.95 -46.44
C GLY A 7 21.92 -28.33 -46.64
N GLN A 8 23.16 -28.58 -46.21
CA GLN A 8 23.83 -29.85 -46.31
C GLN A 8 23.44 -30.83 -45.20
N ARG A 9 23.59 -32.11 -45.43
CA ARG A 9 23.32 -33.16 -44.45
C ARG A 9 24.57 -33.51 -43.67
N PHE A 10 24.48 -33.41 -42.36
CA PHE A 10 25.55 -33.77 -41.41
C PHE A 10 25.03 -34.77 -40.36
N PRO A 11 25.94 -35.55 -39.73
CA PRO A 11 25.60 -36.38 -38.60
C PRO A 11 24.95 -35.51 -37.46
N TYR A 12 23.93 -36.04 -36.80
CA TYR A 12 23.24 -35.30 -35.75
C TYR A 12 24.17 -34.91 -34.58
N GLN A 13 25.14 -35.75 -34.27
CA GLN A 13 26.09 -35.55 -33.18
C GLN A 13 27.05 -34.37 -33.43
N GLU A 14 27.19 -33.91 -34.65
CA GLU A 14 28.05 -32.79 -35.05
C GLU A 14 27.27 -31.50 -35.25
N MET A 15 25.96 -31.52 -34.94
CA MET A 15 25.08 -30.36 -35.05
C MET A 15 25.03 -29.61 -33.72
N VAL A 16 25.12 -28.27 -33.77
CA VAL A 16 25.08 -27.36 -32.64
C VAL A 16 24.02 -26.28 -32.89
N GLN A 17 23.31 -25.89 -31.84
CA GLN A 17 22.35 -24.81 -31.93
C GLN A 17 23.05 -23.47 -31.74
N GLU A 18 22.84 -22.56 -32.67
CA GLU A 18 23.31 -21.16 -32.57
C GLU A 18 22.45 -20.32 -31.65
N TRP A 19 22.93 -19.14 -31.32
CA TRP A 19 22.26 -18.14 -30.46
C TRP A 19 20.91 -17.65 -31.04
N ASN A 20 20.70 -17.74 -32.35
CA ASN A 20 19.46 -17.39 -33.07
C ASN A 20 18.46 -18.54 -33.12
N GLY A 21 18.82 -19.74 -32.63
CA GLY A 21 17.99 -20.93 -32.64
C GLY A 21 18.22 -21.85 -33.82
N SER A 22 19.04 -21.49 -34.84
CA SER A 22 19.37 -22.31 -36.00
C SER A 22 20.24 -23.49 -35.62
N TRP A 23 20.04 -24.63 -36.26
CA TRP A 23 20.88 -25.81 -36.13
C TRP A 23 21.90 -25.85 -37.25
N VAL A 24 23.18 -25.75 -36.91
CA VAL A 24 24.29 -25.73 -37.86
C VAL A 24 25.32 -26.81 -37.52
N HIS A 25 26.14 -27.17 -38.50
CA HIS A 25 27.30 -28.04 -38.23
C HIS A 25 28.38 -27.25 -37.44
N THR A 26 29.14 -27.96 -36.62
CA THR A 26 30.22 -27.35 -35.81
C THR A 26 31.22 -26.50 -36.59
N SER A 27 31.48 -26.85 -37.88
CA SER A 27 32.34 -26.04 -38.75
C SER A 27 31.73 -24.72 -39.24
N GLU A 28 30.41 -24.62 -39.16
CA GLU A 28 29.62 -23.45 -39.58
C GLU A 28 29.18 -22.57 -38.39
N PHE A 29 29.49 -23.00 -37.17
CA PHE A 29 29.06 -22.34 -35.95
C PHE A 29 29.69 -20.95 -35.81
N GLU A 30 28.83 -19.97 -35.58
CA GLU A 30 29.23 -18.60 -35.24
C GLU A 30 28.78 -18.23 -33.83
N ALA A 31 29.71 -17.77 -33.01
CA ALA A 31 29.39 -17.25 -31.71
C ALA A 31 28.60 -15.94 -31.83
N LYS A 32 27.72 -15.68 -30.89
CA LYS A 32 26.96 -14.43 -30.82
C LYS A 32 27.91 -13.24 -30.73
N GLN A 33 27.69 -12.25 -31.58
CA GLN A 33 28.48 -11.01 -31.55
C GLN A 33 28.28 -10.30 -30.20
N PRO A 34 29.41 -9.90 -29.53
CA PRO A 34 29.30 -9.23 -28.21
C PRO A 34 28.51 -7.92 -28.24
N GLN A 35 28.37 -7.28 -29.40
CA GLN A 35 27.58 -6.05 -29.57
C GLN A 35 26.06 -6.28 -29.46
N LEU A 36 25.62 -7.50 -29.65
CA LEU A 36 24.20 -7.87 -29.51
C LEU A 36 23.81 -8.13 -28.06
N GLU A 37 24.78 -8.13 -27.16
CA GLU A 37 24.57 -8.19 -25.72
C GLU A 37 24.86 -6.81 -25.13
N PRO A 38 23.85 -6.01 -24.78
CA PRO A 38 24.06 -4.75 -24.10
C PRO A 38 24.82 -5.03 -22.79
N LYS A 39 25.93 -4.35 -22.58
CA LYS A 39 26.69 -4.46 -21.33
C LYS A 39 25.78 -3.93 -20.22
N PRO A 40 25.50 -4.70 -19.17
CA PRO A 40 24.79 -4.19 -18.03
C PRO A 40 25.61 -3.05 -17.41
N THR A 41 25.08 -1.83 -17.44
CA THR A 41 25.66 -0.72 -16.72
C THR A 41 25.18 -0.77 -15.29
N THR A 42 26.09 -0.85 -14.33
CA THR A 42 25.76 -0.95 -12.89
C THR A 42 25.06 0.30 -12.34
N ALA A 43 24.97 1.36 -13.13
CA ALA A 43 24.31 2.62 -12.78
C ALA A 43 22.98 2.86 -13.51
N ASP A 44 22.55 1.94 -14.37
CA ASP A 44 21.30 2.09 -15.13
C ASP A 44 20.18 1.24 -14.49
N PRO A 45 19.18 1.86 -13.87
CA PRO A 45 18.03 1.13 -13.31
C PRO A 45 17.21 0.40 -14.38
N GLN A 46 17.38 0.74 -15.66
CA GLN A 46 16.76 0.01 -16.78
C GLN A 46 17.51 -1.27 -17.12
N GLY A 47 18.75 -1.44 -16.66
CA GLY A 47 19.55 -2.66 -16.83
C GLY A 47 19.08 -3.85 -15.99
N LEU A 48 18.16 -3.67 -15.08
CA LEU A 48 17.56 -4.76 -14.31
C LEU A 48 16.48 -5.47 -15.15
N ARG A 49 16.76 -6.73 -15.49
CA ARG A 49 15.86 -7.57 -16.29
C ARG A 49 14.44 -7.69 -15.69
N TYR A 50 14.31 -7.48 -14.39
CA TYR A 50 13.08 -7.49 -13.61
C TYR A 50 13.14 -6.41 -12.54
N ALA A 51 13.20 -5.15 -12.98
CA ALA A 51 13.10 -4.04 -12.04
C ALA A 51 11.64 -3.91 -11.59
N HIS A 52 11.37 -4.35 -10.39
CA HIS A 52 10.16 -4.00 -9.67
C HIS A 52 10.55 -3.04 -8.55
N PRO A 53 10.63 -1.74 -8.83
CA PRO A 53 10.87 -0.78 -7.76
C PRO A 53 9.72 -0.86 -6.76
N ASP A 54 10.06 -0.86 -5.49
CA ASP A 54 9.06 -0.75 -4.44
C ASP A 54 8.21 0.48 -4.68
N ARG A 55 6.91 0.33 -4.52
CA ARG A 55 5.98 1.43 -4.67
C ARG A 55 6.20 2.38 -3.49
N ILE A 56 6.82 3.53 -3.74
CA ILE A 56 7.11 4.55 -2.73
C ILE A 56 5.84 5.37 -2.39
N GLU A 57 4.81 5.29 -3.24
CA GLU A 57 3.57 5.99 -3.01
C GLU A 57 2.83 5.36 -1.83
N PRO A 58 2.49 6.14 -0.80
CA PRO A 58 1.67 5.64 0.29
C PRO A 58 0.33 5.18 -0.28
N PRO A 59 -0.25 4.08 0.22
CA PRO A 59 -1.54 3.60 -0.25
C PRO A 59 -2.58 4.70 -0.09
N VAL A 60 -3.34 4.99 -1.16
CA VAL A 60 -4.33 6.07 -1.19
C VAL A 60 -5.38 5.85 -0.10
N ILE A 61 -5.80 4.59 0.10
CA ILE A 61 -6.73 4.19 1.16
C ILE A 61 -6.22 2.90 1.78
N VAL A 62 -6.19 2.84 3.10
CA VAL A 62 -5.90 1.63 3.87
C VAL A 62 -7.14 1.23 4.62
N VAL A 63 -7.57 -0.01 4.47
CA VAL A 63 -8.62 -0.61 5.29
C VAL A 63 -8.02 -0.97 6.65
N LEU A 64 -8.62 -0.45 7.71
CA LEU A 64 -8.19 -0.67 9.07
C LEU A 64 -8.75 -1.99 9.63
N THR A 65 -8.12 -2.49 10.68
CA THR A 65 -8.58 -3.70 11.39
C THR A 65 -9.91 -3.46 12.12
N LEU A 66 -10.46 -4.51 12.72
CA LEU A 66 -11.65 -4.41 13.55
C LEU A 66 -11.37 -3.51 14.77
N ASN A 67 -12.25 -2.52 15.03
CA ASN A 67 -12.14 -1.55 16.11
C ASN A 67 -10.77 -0.86 16.17
N PRO A 68 -10.35 -0.18 15.11
CA PRO A 68 -8.99 0.35 15.01
C PRO A 68 -8.75 1.57 15.90
N PHE A 69 -9.81 2.25 16.34
CA PHE A 69 -9.72 3.43 17.18
C PHE A 69 -9.72 3.06 18.66
N SER A 70 -8.97 3.77 19.47
CA SER A 70 -9.00 3.60 20.91
C SER A 70 -8.79 4.93 21.64
N THR A 71 -9.59 5.15 22.68
CA THR A 71 -9.42 6.29 23.60
C THR A 71 -8.28 6.01 24.58
N THR A 72 -7.64 7.06 25.09
CA THR A 72 -6.66 6.91 26.17
C THR A 72 -7.34 6.52 27.47
N LYS A 73 -6.55 6.19 28.50
CA LYS A 73 -7.02 5.55 29.73
C LYS A 73 -8.09 6.34 30.52
N TYR A 74 -8.16 7.66 30.36
CA TYR A 74 -9.00 8.50 31.22
C TYR A 74 -10.17 9.11 30.46
N ALA A 75 -11.29 9.28 31.15
CA ALA A 75 -12.41 10.10 30.72
C ALA A 75 -11.95 11.56 30.47
N GLY A 76 -12.58 12.21 29.49
CA GLY A 76 -12.24 13.58 29.11
C GLY A 76 -11.08 13.70 28.13
N SER A 77 -10.42 12.61 27.76
CA SER A 77 -9.35 12.64 26.76
C SER A 77 -9.89 12.93 25.36
N THR A 78 -9.19 13.79 24.63
CA THR A 78 -9.44 14.09 23.22
C THR A 78 -8.50 13.33 22.29
N TYR A 79 -7.51 12.62 22.83
CA TYR A 79 -6.57 11.83 22.03
C TYR A 79 -7.17 10.49 21.64
N ILE A 80 -7.18 10.23 20.33
CA ILE A 80 -7.64 8.97 19.75
C ILE A 80 -6.48 8.29 19.05
N ASN A 81 -6.09 7.13 19.56
CA ASN A 81 -5.10 6.26 18.92
C ASN A 81 -5.76 5.45 17.82
N VAL A 82 -5.06 5.27 16.72
CA VAL A 82 -5.46 4.46 15.57
C VAL A 82 -4.44 3.38 15.34
N TYR A 83 -4.89 2.15 15.30
CA TYR A 83 -4.07 1.01 14.91
C TYR A 83 -4.11 0.81 13.41
N SER A 84 -2.96 0.80 12.78
CA SER A 84 -2.76 0.48 11.37
C SER A 84 -1.37 -0.09 11.21
N GLU A 85 -1.28 -1.37 10.95
CA GLU A 85 -0.01 -2.10 10.81
C GLU A 85 0.82 -1.49 9.67
N ASP A 86 2.09 -1.22 9.96
CA ASP A 86 3.09 -0.68 9.02
C ASP A 86 2.53 0.45 8.14
N HIS A 87 1.96 1.46 8.78
CA HIS A 87 1.14 2.48 8.11
C HIS A 87 1.90 3.43 7.18
N GLY A 88 3.22 3.50 7.22
CA GLY A 88 4.06 4.35 6.36
C GLY A 88 3.75 5.85 6.40
N ARG A 89 2.99 6.34 7.39
CA ARG A 89 2.59 7.74 7.52
C ARG A 89 3.60 8.53 8.33
N SER A 90 3.61 9.85 8.12
CA SER A 90 4.46 10.79 8.87
C SER A 90 3.64 11.74 9.70
N THR A 91 4.20 12.19 10.81
CA THR A 91 3.60 13.27 11.63
C THR A 91 3.35 14.50 10.77
N GLY A 92 2.15 15.08 10.89
CA GLY A 92 1.70 16.22 10.09
C GLY A 92 0.88 15.82 8.87
N ASN A 93 0.80 14.54 8.50
CA ASN A 93 -0.11 14.11 7.44
C ASN A 93 -1.56 14.39 7.83
N ILE A 94 -2.40 14.72 6.86
CA ILE A 94 -3.85 14.88 7.05
C ILE A 94 -4.53 13.60 6.57
N VAL A 95 -5.27 12.96 7.47
CA VAL A 95 -5.95 11.69 7.24
C VAL A 95 -7.44 11.85 7.47
N ARG A 96 -8.24 11.42 6.51
CA ARG A 96 -9.69 11.28 6.64
C ARG A 96 -10.04 9.83 6.92
N PHE A 97 -10.88 9.64 7.92
CA PHE A 97 -11.44 8.32 8.24
C PHE A 97 -12.82 8.18 7.65
N ARG A 98 -13.10 6.99 7.14
CA ARG A 98 -14.39 6.62 6.56
C ARG A 98 -14.84 5.32 7.19
N GLY A 99 -16.13 5.24 7.51
CA GLY A 99 -16.75 4.04 8.04
C GLY A 99 -17.13 3.03 6.96
N PRO A 100 -17.84 1.97 7.34
CA PRO A 100 -18.32 0.98 6.39
C PRO A 100 -19.30 1.62 5.40
N PRO A 101 -19.31 1.18 4.12
CA PRO A 101 -20.23 1.68 3.14
C PRO A 101 -21.66 1.41 3.61
N GLN A 102 -22.46 2.44 3.76
CA GLN A 102 -23.87 2.32 4.08
C GLN A 102 -24.62 1.84 2.85
N VAL A 103 -25.21 0.66 2.91
CA VAL A 103 -26.12 0.20 1.86
C VAL A 103 -27.38 1.05 1.94
N ASN A 104 -27.56 1.93 0.99
CA ASN A 104 -28.72 2.80 0.92
C ASN A 104 -29.97 1.98 0.61
N ILE A 105 -30.80 1.75 1.60
CA ILE A 105 -32.11 1.15 1.42
C ILE A 105 -33.02 2.25 0.88
N VAL A 106 -33.22 2.22 -0.45
CA VAL A 106 -34.30 2.87 -1.20
C VAL A 106 -34.41 4.41 -1.13
N GLY A 107 -34.00 5.07 -2.19
CA GLY A 107 -34.71 6.24 -2.70
C GLY A 107 -34.07 7.61 -2.53
N THR A 108 -32.83 7.75 -2.12
CA THR A 108 -32.16 9.06 -2.13
C THR A 108 -30.84 9.04 -2.91
N PRO A 109 -30.72 9.90 -3.93
CA PRO A 109 -29.53 9.96 -4.78
C PRO A 109 -28.47 10.91 -4.23
N SER A 110 -28.18 10.92 -2.97
CA SER A 110 -27.08 11.72 -2.44
C SER A 110 -25.92 10.80 -2.03
N ARG A 111 -25.10 10.54 -3.01
CA ARG A 111 -23.93 9.67 -2.91
C ARG A 111 -22.75 10.31 -2.17
N GLU A 112 -22.86 11.55 -1.71
CA GLU A 112 -21.73 12.30 -1.19
C GLU A 112 -21.75 12.59 0.31
N ASP A 113 -22.90 12.59 0.98
CA ASP A 113 -22.97 13.08 2.37
C ASP A 113 -23.40 12.04 3.41
N SER A 114 -23.84 10.87 3.00
CA SER A 114 -24.42 9.85 3.90
C SER A 114 -23.54 8.61 4.08
N PHE A 115 -22.44 8.52 3.35
CA PHE A 115 -21.56 7.38 3.31
C PHE A 115 -20.36 7.61 4.19
N ASP A 116 -19.92 6.56 4.87
CA ASP A 116 -18.64 6.49 5.54
C ASP A 116 -18.57 7.10 6.94
N LEU A 117 -19.68 7.13 7.65
CA LEU A 117 -19.63 7.50 9.07
C LEU A 117 -19.01 6.36 9.89
N VAL A 118 -17.91 6.66 10.56
CA VAL A 118 -17.34 5.78 11.57
C VAL A 118 -18.31 5.70 12.75
N PRO A 119 -18.72 4.51 13.21
CA PRO A 119 -19.60 4.38 14.37
C PRO A 119 -19.02 5.09 15.59
N SER A 120 -19.83 5.87 16.28
CA SER A 120 -19.45 6.53 17.53
C SER A 120 -19.13 5.50 18.61
N PHE A 121 -18.14 5.80 19.43
CA PHE A 121 -17.77 4.98 20.58
C PHE A 121 -17.24 5.87 21.71
N ASP A 122 -17.46 5.47 22.95
CA ASP A 122 -16.99 6.15 24.16
C ASP A 122 -17.24 7.69 24.18
N GLY A 123 -18.36 8.12 23.59
CA GLY A 123 -18.69 9.56 23.50
C GLY A 123 -18.02 10.30 22.33
N VAL A 124 -17.14 9.65 21.59
CA VAL A 124 -16.47 10.23 20.42
C VAL A 124 -17.37 10.06 19.19
N THR A 125 -17.69 11.16 18.51
CA THR A 125 -18.67 11.19 17.42
C THR A 125 -18.15 11.83 16.13
N ASP A 126 -17.01 12.51 16.18
CA ASP A 126 -16.49 13.36 15.09
C ASP A 126 -15.40 12.71 14.23
N ILE A 127 -15.18 11.41 14.32
CA ILE A 127 -14.10 10.70 13.62
C ILE A 127 -14.21 10.81 12.10
N SER A 128 -15.42 10.93 11.57
CA SER A 128 -15.67 11.03 10.11
C SER A 128 -15.61 12.47 9.56
N ASN A 129 -14.79 13.32 10.16
CA ASN A 129 -14.65 14.71 9.71
C ASN A 129 -14.19 14.77 8.25
N ALA A 130 -14.96 15.51 7.42
CA ALA A 130 -14.69 15.67 5.99
C ALA A 130 -13.33 16.31 5.70
N ASN A 131 -12.87 17.20 6.57
CA ASN A 131 -11.56 17.87 6.44
C ASN A 131 -10.39 17.00 6.91
N GLY A 132 -10.67 15.82 7.46
CA GLY A 132 -9.67 14.95 8.04
C GLY A 132 -9.06 15.49 9.33
N PHE A 133 -8.05 14.77 9.82
CA PHE A 133 -7.31 15.12 11.04
C PHE A 133 -5.81 15.15 10.74
N THR A 134 -5.13 16.11 11.31
CA THR A 134 -3.67 16.08 11.35
C THR A 134 -3.24 15.02 12.35
N ILE A 135 -2.42 14.09 11.93
CA ILE A 135 -1.97 12.96 12.73
C ILE A 135 -0.57 13.17 13.30
N THR A 136 -0.31 12.52 14.41
CA THR A 136 1.04 12.33 14.97
C THR A 136 1.32 10.84 15.07
N VAL A 137 2.50 10.44 14.61
CA VAL A 137 2.90 9.02 14.57
C VAL A 137 3.20 8.51 15.97
N GLY A 138 2.68 7.34 16.29
CA GLY A 138 2.85 6.62 17.55
C GLY A 138 1.55 6.46 18.33
N LYS A 139 1.60 5.62 19.36
CA LYS A 139 0.52 5.41 20.32
C LYS A 139 0.75 6.29 21.53
N ILE A 140 -0.17 7.20 21.81
CA ILE A 140 -0.10 8.04 23.03
C ILE A 140 -0.80 7.34 24.19
N ASP A 141 -0.15 7.31 25.33
CA ASP A 141 -0.74 6.83 26.59
C ASP A 141 -1.35 7.97 27.41
N SER A 142 -1.89 7.63 28.57
CA SER A 142 -2.48 8.59 29.49
C SER A 142 -1.48 9.55 30.15
N SER A 143 -0.19 9.22 30.08
CA SER A 143 0.90 10.05 30.64
C SER A 143 1.52 10.94 29.57
N GLY A 144 1.01 10.89 28.33
CA GLY A 144 1.55 11.62 27.20
C GLY A 144 2.80 10.99 26.58
N ILE A 145 3.13 9.76 26.96
CA ILE A 145 4.26 9.04 26.39
C ILE A 145 3.82 8.42 25.07
N VAL A 146 4.63 8.65 24.04
CA VAL A 146 4.41 8.07 22.70
C VAL A 146 5.27 6.84 22.51
N SER A 147 4.65 5.75 22.07
CA SER A 147 5.28 4.46 21.78
C SER A 147 4.79 3.90 20.46
N ASP A 148 5.39 2.80 19.98
CA ASP A 148 4.98 2.06 18.78
C ASP A 148 4.62 2.95 17.58
N THR A 149 5.63 3.61 17.05
CA THR A 149 5.50 4.54 15.91
C THR A 149 5.31 3.82 14.57
N LEU A 150 5.47 2.50 14.52
CA LEU A 150 5.32 1.72 13.30
C LEU A 150 3.84 1.37 13.02
N ASN A 151 3.12 1.01 14.09
CA ASN A 151 1.77 0.45 13.96
C ASN A 151 0.67 1.37 14.48
N TYR A 152 1.04 2.52 15.05
CA TYR A 152 0.06 3.45 15.61
C TYR A 152 0.34 4.88 15.18
N PHE A 153 -0.73 5.63 15.06
CA PHE A 153 -0.73 7.08 15.04
C PHE A 153 -1.94 7.58 15.82
N TYR A 154 -1.92 8.83 16.23
CA TYR A 154 -3.04 9.43 16.97
C TYR A 154 -3.40 10.79 16.40
N PHE A 155 -4.61 11.22 16.70
CA PHE A 155 -5.13 12.53 16.36
C PHE A 155 -5.93 13.13 17.54
N LEU A 156 -6.24 14.42 17.44
CA LEU A 156 -7.08 15.13 18.39
C LEU A 156 -8.52 15.18 17.85
N SER A 157 -9.44 14.62 18.61
CA SER A 157 -10.88 14.72 18.39
C SER A 157 -11.42 16.00 19.03
N THR A 158 -12.49 16.56 18.49
CA THR A 158 -13.26 17.64 19.15
C THR A 158 -14.19 17.09 20.23
N SER A 159 -14.54 15.82 20.14
CA SER A 159 -15.31 15.08 21.15
C SER A 159 -14.36 14.51 22.21
N THR A 160 -14.88 14.33 23.41
CA THR A 160 -14.13 13.79 24.56
C THR A 160 -14.58 12.38 24.92
N ALA A 161 -13.63 11.52 25.29
CA ALA A 161 -13.93 10.20 25.80
C ALA A 161 -14.75 10.25 27.08
N THR A 162 -15.82 9.47 27.16
CA THR A 162 -16.69 9.39 28.35
C THR A 162 -16.05 8.54 29.44
N THR A 163 -15.48 7.40 29.07
CA THR A 163 -14.94 6.43 30.02
C THR A 163 -13.41 6.31 29.89
N GLY A 164 -12.92 6.26 28.69
CA GLY A 164 -11.52 5.98 28.36
C GLY A 164 -11.19 4.50 28.27
N ASN A 165 -10.07 4.20 27.59
CA ASN A 165 -9.58 2.84 27.31
C ASN A 165 -10.61 1.94 26.59
N ILE A 166 -11.39 2.54 25.72
CA ILE A 166 -12.40 1.84 24.91
C ILE A 166 -11.93 1.82 23.47
N ALA A 167 -11.98 0.64 22.84
CA ALA A 167 -11.78 0.49 21.43
C ALA A 167 -13.10 0.55 20.66
N GLY A 168 -13.07 1.10 19.44
CA GLY A 168 -14.27 1.28 18.65
C GLY A 168 -14.01 1.54 17.18
N GLY A 169 -15.06 1.88 16.45
CA GLY A 169 -15.07 2.10 15.01
C GLY A 169 -15.66 0.95 14.20
N GLY A 170 -15.80 -0.23 14.81
CA GLY A 170 -16.39 -1.39 14.13
C GLY A 170 -15.50 -2.00 13.05
N ALA A 171 -16.11 -2.72 12.14
CA ALA A 171 -15.47 -3.34 11.00
C ALA A 171 -15.47 -2.39 9.78
N GLN A 172 -14.48 -2.58 8.88
CA GLN A 172 -14.43 -1.93 7.57
C GLN A 172 -14.21 -0.40 7.60
N CYS A 173 -13.63 0.13 8.65
CA CYS A 173 -13.14 1.51 8.62
C CYS A 173 -11.92 1.62 7.71
N SER A 174 -11.75 2.79 7.09
CA SER A 174 -10.59 3.08 6.26
C SER A 174 -9.97 4.42 6.61
N ALA A 175 -8.67 4.54 6.35
CA ALA A 175 -7.90 5.75 6.51
C ALA A 175 -7.26 6.13 5.18
N GLY A 176 -7.46 7.36 4.73
CA GLY A 176 -6.96 7.81 3.44
C GLY A 176 -6.84 9.33 3.35
N PRO A 177 -6.53 9.86 2.17
CA PRO A 177 -6.48 11.30 1.94
C PRO A 177 -7.86 11.94 2.06
N VAL A 178 -7.88 13.26 2.26
CA VAL A 178 -9.12 14.04 2.34
C VAL A 178 -9.86 14.01 1.01
N THR A 179 -9.16 14.25 -0.09
CA THR A 179 -9.70 14.16 -1.45
C THR A 179 -9.24 12.88 -2.10
N LEU A 180 -10.17 12.10 -2.60
CA LEU A 180 -9.85 11.00 -3.50
C LEU A 180 -9.67 11.60 -4.89
N GLN A 181 -8.52 11.39 -5.50
CA GLN A 181 -8.38 11.66 -6.92
C GLN A 181 -9.24 10.65 -7.68
N ALA A 182 -10.16 11.16 -8.47
CA ALA A 182 -11.03 10.37 -9.35
C ALA A 182 -10.24 9.84 -10.56
#